data_2a79c710ec71a28748658d1d91a0d65e
#
_entry.id   2a79c710ec71a28748658d1d91a0d65e
#
_cell.length_a   1.000
_cell.length_b   1.000
_cell.length_c   1.000
_cell.angle_alpha   90.00
_cell.angle_beta   90.00
_cell.angle_gamma   90.00
#
_symmetry.space_group_name_H-M   'P 1'
#
loop_
_entity.id
_entity.type
_entity.pdbx_description
1 polymer ?
#
loop_
_entity_poly.entity_id
_entity_poly.type
_entity_poly.pdbx_seq_one_letter_code
_entity_poly.pdbx_strand_id
1 'polypeptide(L)'
;NGKGNYAEAQPFGGPKEATITIATADMDEDGSMDLVLANRDGQPNYIYFGPKFVKKVPFGTGSDESRDVDVGDMDGDGQLDIVVANIGERNMIYYGSKKGSYDRSKAFGNPAAATHSIMLADLDRNGNIDIVVGNKGQRNHYYLNNKKELMQYTFGQKDGDTYGVTIGDLDGDVYPDIVTANSGGWNIIYYNRTLK
;
A
#
# COMPACT_ATOMS: atom_id res chain seq x y z
N ASN A 1 -1.89 25.46 11.66
CA ASN A 1 -1.87 26.93 11.53
C ASN A 1 -1.09 27.42 10.30
N GLY A 2 -0.58 26.50 9.46
CA GLY A 2 0.11 26.80 8.20
C GLY A 2 1.43 27.60 8.32
N LYS A 3 1.97 27.78 9.51
CA LYS A 3 3.20 28.55 9.77
C LYS A 3 4.41 27.68 10.13
N GLY A 4 4.32 26.36 9.92
CA GLY A 4 5.41 25.43 10.24
C GLY A 4 5.60 25.16 11.75
N ASN A 5 4.68 25.61 12.59
CA ASN A 5 4.71 25.31 14.04
C ASN A 5 3.82 24.11 14.33
N TYR A 6 4.40 23.07 14.90
CA TYR A 6 3.67 21.91 15.37
C TYR A 6 3.17 22.15 16.80
N ALA A 7 1.95 21.73 17.07
CA ALA A 7 1.39 21.69 18.42
C ALA A 7 2.07 20.61 19.27
N GLU A 8 1.64 20.49 20.52
CA GLU A 8 2.08 19.40 21.39
C GLU A 8 1.73 18.04 20.76
N ALA A 9 2.67 17.09 20.84
CA ALA A 9 2.50 15.75 20.30
C ALA A 9 1.41 14.99 21.04
N GLN A 10 0.51 14.36 20.30
CA GLN A 10 -0.55 13.51 20.85
C GLN A 10 -0.26 12.05 20.50
N PRO A 11 -0.06 11.17 21.48
CA PRO A 11 0.08 9.74 21.22
C PRO A 11 -1.27 9.14 20.81
N PHE A 12 -1.23 8.18 19.89
CA PHE A 12 -2.38 7.33 19.53
C PHE A 12 -1.91 5.87 19.45
N GLY A 13 -2.87 4.93 19.38
CA GLY A 13 -2.56 3.51 19.37
C GLY A 13 -2.13 2.97 20.75
N GLY A 14 -1.48 1.83 20.74
CA GLY A 14 -1.02 1.16 21.94
C GLY A 14 0.51 1.11 22.04
N PRO A 15 1.11 1.20 23.22
CA PRO A 15 2.58 1.20 23.38
C PRO A 15 3.26 -0.12 22.98
N LYS A 16 2.46 -1.15 22.66
CA LYS A 16 2.94 -2.46 22.22
C LYS A 16 2.58 -2.79 20.78
N GLU A 17 1.95 -1.88 20.06
CA GLU A 17 1.65 -2.08 18.65
C GLU A 17 2.94 -1.96 17.83
N ALA A 18 3.23 -2.99 17.02
CA ALA A 18 4.44 -3.06 16.20
C ALA A 18 4.19 -2.46 14.81
N THR A 19 3.69 -1.23 14.77
CA THR A 19 3.37 -0.52 13.53
C THR A 19 4.63 -0.23 12.72
N ILE A 20 4.60 -0.57 11.43
CA ILE A 20 5.68 -0.32 10.48
C ILE A 20 5.36 0.88 9.59
N THR A 21 4.15 0.92 9.01
CA THR A 21 3.71 1.99 8.12
C THR A 21 2.29 2.41 8.41
N ILE A 22 1.96 3.61 7.95
CA ILE A 22 0.65 4.22 8.14
C ILE A 22 0.26 4.88 6.81
N ALA A 23 -0.89 4.51 6.27
CA ALA A 23 -1.57 5.26 5.23
C ALA A 23 -2.64 6.17 5.84
N THR A 24 -3.00 7.24 5.14
CA THR A 24 -4.02 8.19 5.59
C THR A 24 -5.08 8.39 4.51
N ALA A 25 -6.35 8.22 4.88
CA ALA A 25 -7.50 8.49 4.01
C ALA A 25 -8.74 8.69 4.87
N ASP A 26 -9.80 9.24 4.30
CA ASP A 26 -11.13 9.29 4.91
C ASP A 26 -11.85 7.97 4.60
N MET A 27 -11.71 6.98 5.52
CA MET A 27 -12.14 5.60 5.30
C MET A 27 -13.64 5.38 5.53
N ASP A 28 -14.33 6.29 6.22
CA ASP A 28 -15.75 6.22 6.52
C ASP A 28 -16.56 7.40 5.95
N GLU A 29 -15.92 8.23 5.11
CA GLU A 29 -16.53 9.38 4.41
C GLU A 29 -17.15 10.42 5.36
N ASP A 30 -16.60 10.57 6.57
CA ASP A 30 -17.07 11.56 7.56
C ASP A 30 -16.43 12.95 7.40
N GLY A 31 -15.48 13.09 6.48
CA GLY A 31 -14.70 14.30 6.20
C GLY A 31 -13.46 14.47 7.06
N SER A 32 -13.16 13.50 7.92
CA SER A 32 -11.93 13.46 8.73
C SER A 32 -10.96 12.43 8.15
N MET A 33 -9.66 12.72 8.25
CA MET A 33 -8.65 11.73 7.86
C MET A 33 -8.52 10.65 8.92
N ASP A 34 -8.47 9.40 8.49
CA ASP A 34 -8.22 8.21 9.30
C ASP A 34 -6.79 7.71 9.10
N LEU A 35 -6.36 6.82 9.97
CA LEU A 35 -5.05 6.19 9.93
C LEU A 35 -5.20 4.68 9.74
N VAL A 36 -4.64 4.15 8.66
CA VAL A 36 -4.60 2.72 8.36
C VAL A 36 -3.20 2.20 8.68
N LEU A 37 -3.10 1.31 9.65
CA LEU A 37 -1.82 0.84 10.20
C LEU A 37 -1.51 -0.59 9.76
N ALA A 38 -0.31 -0.78 9.21
CA ALA A 38 0.27 -2.11 9.01
C ALA A 38 1.14 -2.48 10.21
N ASN A 39 0.80 -3.57 10.88
CA ASN A 39 1.52 -4.09 12.03
C ASN A 39 2.25 -5.39 11.67
N ARG A 40 3.46 -5.56 12.21
CA ARG A 40 4.25 -6.79 12.10
C ARG A 40 4.11 -7.67 13.35
N ASP A 41 4.92 -8.72 13.40
CA ASP A 41 5.08 -9.61 14.55
C ASP A 41 3.77 -10.33 14.91
N GLY A 42 2.98 -10.71 13.88
CA GLY A 42 1.73 -11.42 14.06
C GLY A 42 0.64 -10.61 14.78
N GLN A 43 0.69 -9.31 14.68
CA GLN A 43 -0.30 -8.43 15.30
C GLN A 43 -1.40 -8.02 14.31
N PRO A 44 -2.64 -7.77 14.79
CA PRO A 44 -3.70 -7.23 13.94
C PRO A 44 -3.33 -5.88 13.33
N ASN A 45 -3.71 -5.66 12.08
CA ASN A 45 -3.72 -4.35 11.45
C ASN A 45 -4.95 -3.57 11.92
N TYR A 46 -4.89 -2.23 11.91
CA TYR A 46 -5.99 -1.40 12.41
C TYR A 46 -6.28 -0.21 11.52
N ILE A 47 -7.55 0.19 11.51
CA ILE A 47 -7.99 1.52 11.09
C ILE A 47 -8.31 2.30 12.37
N TYR A 48 -7.69 3.46 12.55
CA TYR A 48 -8.00 4.42 13.61
C TYR A 48 -8.76 5.59 13.01
N PHE A 49 -10.00 5.80 13.46
CA PHE A 49 -10.88 6.83 12.93
C PHE A 49 -10.61 8.21 13.54
N GLY A 50 -10.48 9.19 12.66
CA GLY A 50 -10.29 10.58 13.02
C GLY A 50 -11.52 11.24 13.66
N PRO A 51 -11.43 12.49 14.08
CA PRO A 51 -10.19 13.24 14.29
C PRO A 51 -9.50 12.93 15.64
N LYS A 52 -10.08 12.06 16.48
CA LYS A 52 -9.59 11.76 17.83
C LYS A 52 -8.75 10.48 17.93
N PHE A 53 -8.81 9.60 16.93
CA PHE A 53 -8.07 8.33 16.85
C PHE A 53 -8.26 7.40 18.08
N VAL A 54 -9.44 7.44 18.70
CA VAL A 54 -9.83 6.59 19.83
C VAL A 54 -10.57 5.33 19.36
N LYS A 55 -11.49 5.50 18.39
CA LYS A 55 -12.19 4.39 17.76
C LYS A 55 -11.24 3.69 16.80
N LYS A 56 -11.12 2.37 16.92
CA LYS A 56 -10.36 1.54 15.97
C LYS A 56 -11.10 0.28 15.60
N VAL A 57 -10.84 -0.21 14.39
CA VAL A 57 -11.36 -1.47 13.87
C VAL A 57 -10.18 -2.30 13.35
N PRO A 58 -10.07 -3.59 13.74
CA PRO A 58 -9.07 -4.48 13.17
C PRO A 58 -9.47 -4.89 11.75
N PHE A 59 -8.46 -5.16 10.92
CA PHE A 59 -8.63 -5.82 9.63
C PHE A 59 -7.51 -6.84 9.40
N GLY A 60 -7.68 -7.72 8.43
CA GLY A 60 -6.74 -8.80 8.15
C GLY A 60 -7.03 -10.05 8.97
N THR A 61 -6.06 -10.98 8.99
CA THR A 61 -6.20 -12.25 9.71
C THR A 61 -5.98 -12.11 11.21
N GLY A 62 -5.36 -11.02 11.63
CA GLY A 62 -4.97 -10.76 13.03
C GLY A 62 -3.61 -11.34 13.41
N SER A 63 -2.90 -11.95 12.46
CA SER A 63 -1.57 -12.54 12.66
C SER A 63 -0.65 -12.38 11.44
N ASP A 64 -0.92 -11.37 10.61
CA ASP A 64 -0.17 -11.12 9.38
C ASP A 64 1.22 -10.52 9.69
N GLU A 65 2.21 -10.82 8.83
CA GLU A 65 3.53 -10.20 8.85
C GLU A 65 3.58 -8.99 7.91
N SER A 66 2.75 -7.99 8.21
CA SER A 66 2.58 -6.82 7.36
C SER A 66 3.81 -5.91 7.38
N ARG A 67 4.11 -5.29 6.25
CA ARG A 67 5.26 -4.38 6.08
C ARG A 67 4.89 -3.03 5.52
N ASP A 68 3.89 -2.99 4.66
CA ASP A 68 3.43 -1.74 4.06
C ASP A 68 1.94 -1.79 3.77
N VAL A 69 1.31 -0.63 3.68
CA VAL A 69 -0.11 -0.48 3.41
C VAL A 69 -0.34 0.77 2.57
N ASP A 70 -1.21 0.64 1.58
CA ASP A 70 -1.73 1.76 0.81
C ASP A 70 -3.23 1.61 0.60
N VAL A 71 -3.92 2.69 0.26
CA VAL A 71 -5.38 2.73 0.15
C VAL A 71 -5.83 3.32 -1.18
N GLY A 72 -6.85 2.71 -1.79
CA GLY A 72 -7.42 3.16 -3.06
C GLY A 72 -8.62 2.32 -3.45
N ASP A 73 -9.48 2.84 -4.31
CA ASP A 73 -10.65 2.11 -4.84
C ASP A 73 -10.21 1.10 -5.92
N MET A 74 -9.97 -0.14 -5.51
CA MET A 74 -9.41 -1.19 -6.36
C MET A 74 -10.42 -1.84 -7.31
N ASP A 75 -11.71 -1.82 -6.98
CA ASP A 75 -12.76 -2.43 -7.81
C ASP A 75 -13.71 -1.42 -8.47
N GLY A 76 -13.55 -0.14 -8.17
CA GLY A 76 -14.29 0.96 -8.78
C GLY A 76 -15.71 1.10 -8.25
N ASP A 77 -15.96 0.68 -7.01
CA ASP A 77 -17.27 0.79 -6.37
C ASP A 77 -17.46 2.11 -5.59
N GLY A 78 -16.40 2.92 -5.50
CA GLY A 78 -16.36 4.22 -4.83
C GLY A 78 -16.02 4.12 -3.35
N GLN A 79 -15.75 2.93 -2.80
CA GLN A 79 -15.27 2.78 -1.43
C GLN A 79 -13.75 2.56 -1.44
N LEU A 80 -13.07 3.04 -0.42
CA LEU A 80 -11.62 2.82 -0.30
C LEU A 80 -11.33 1.40 0.19
N ASP A 81 -10.46 0.73 -0.56
CA ASP A 81 -9.93 -0.58 -0.25
C ASP A 81 -8.53 -0.44 0.38
N ILE A 82 -8.12 -1.45 1.12
CA ILE A 82 -6.81 -1.50 1.77
C ILE A 82 -5.96 -2.56 1.08
N VAL A 83 -4.77 -2.17 0.62
CA VAL A 83 -3.80 -3.09 0.00
C VAL A 83 -2.59 -3.23 0.91
N VAL A 84 -2.27 -4.48 1.29
CA VAL A 84 -1.23 -4.79 2.29
C VAL A 84 -0.11 -5.62 1.67
N ALA A 85 1.12 -5.19 1.92
CA ALA A 85 2.34 -5.93 1.63
C ALA A 85 2.72 -6.81 2.82
N ASN A 86 2.99 -8.09 2.59
CA ASN A 86 3.32 -9.07 3.61
C ASN A 86 4.66 -9.78 3.32
N ILE A 87 5.29 -10.32 4.37
CA ILE A 87 6.48 -11.17 4.27
C ILE A 87 6.13 -12.62 4.59
N GLY A 88 6.55 -13.54 3.71
CA GLY A 88 6.36 -14.98 3.91
C GLY A 88 4.93 -15.47 3.71
N GLU A 89 4.07 -14.60 3.22
CA GLU A 89 2.68 -14.87 2.87
C GLU A 89 2.23 -14.00 1.69
N ARG A 90 1.01 -14.22 1.19
CA ARG A 90 0.49 -13.41 0.09
C ARG A 90 0.18 -11.98 0.54
N ASN A 91 0.40 -11.05 -0.36
CA ASN A 91 -0.16 -9.71 -0.24
C ASN A 91 -1.69 -9.77 -0.33
N MET A 92 -2.36 -8.82 0.28
CA MET A 92 -3.83 -8.84 0.39
C MET A 92 -4.45 -7.53 -0.08
N ILE A 93 -5.63 -7.63 -0.70
CA ILE A 93 -6.56 -6.54 -0.88
C ILE A 93 -7.75 -6.82 0.04
N TYR A 94 -8.08 -5.89 0.91
CA TYR A 94 -9.30 -5.90 1.72
C TYR A 94 -10.24 -4.86 1.17
N TYR A 95 -11.34 -5.31 0.59
CA TYR A 95 -12.30 -4.45 -0.07
C TYR A 95 -13.22 -3.77 0.93
N GLY A 96 -13.29 -2.45 0.83
CA GLY A 96 -14.22 -1.64 1.59
C GLY A 96 -15.67 -1.92 1.25
N SER A 97 -16.57 -1.51 2.11
CA SER A 97 -17.99 -1.57 1.87
C SER A 97 -18.69 -0.34 2.46
N LYS A 98 -19.86 0.01 1.92
CA LYS A 98 -20.71 1.09 2.44
C LYS A 98 -21.09 0.96 3.92
N LYS A 99 -20.87 -0.21 4.51
CA LYS A 99 -21.08 -0.47 5.94
C LYS A 99 -19.82 -0.27 6.77
N GLY A 100 -18.69 0.12 6.15
CA GLY A 100 -17.40 0.27 6.81
C GLY A 100 -16.79 -1.06 7.26
N SER A 101 -17.12 -2.18 6.59
CA SER A 101 -16.48 -3.48 6.82
C SER A 101 -15.50 -3.82 5.71
N TYR A 102 -14.49 -4.62 6.05
CA TYR A 102 -13.41 -5.12 5.17
C TYR A 102 -13.40 -6.66 5.13
N ASP A 103 -14.59 -7.28 5.18
CA ASP A 103 -14.74 -8.74 5.26
C ASP A 103 -14.44 -9.46 3.95
N ARG A 104 -14.57 -8.78 2.80
CA ARG A 104 -14.23 -9.30 1.50
C ARG A 104 -12.76 -9.03 1.21
N SER A 105 -12.01 -10.08 0.85
CA SER A 105 -10.59 -9.93 0.53
C SER A 105 -10.15 -10.77 -0.66
N LYS A 106 -9.00 -10.40 -1.24
CA LYS A 106 -8.35 -11.13 -2.35
C LYS A 106 -6.85 -11.17 -2.12
N ALA A 107 -6.32 -12.38 -2.10
CA ALA A 107 -4.88 -12.57 -2.05
C ALA A 107 -4.24 -12.41 -3.44
N PHE A 108 -3.04 -11.83 -3.50
CA PHE A 108 -2.26 -11.72 -4.73
C PHE A 108 -0.76 -11.92 -4.47
N GLY A 109 0.01 -12.08 -5.54
CA GLY A 109 1.45 -12.29 -5.45
C GLY A 109 1.87 -13.69 -5.00
N ASN A 110 3.18 -13.85 -4.78
CA ASN A 110 3.78 -15.11 -4.37
C ASN A 110 3.75 -15.25 -2.83
N PRO A 111 3.23 -16.37 -2.28
CA PRO A 111 3.19 -16.59 -0.82
C PRO A 111 4.58 -16.67 -0.15
N ALA A 112 5.64 -16.89 -0.92
CA ALA A 112 7.02 -16.88 -0.42
C ALA A 112 7.74 -15.55 -0.65
N ALA A 113 7.04 -14.51 -1.10
CA ALA A 113 7.66 -13.21 -1.30
C ALA A 113 7.95 -12.50 0.03
N ALA A 114 9.00 -11.71 0.04
CA ALA A 114 9.29 -10.76 1.10
C ALA A 114 8.96 -9.36 0.56
N THR A 115 7.66 -9.01 0.52
CA THR A 115 7.23 -7.71 0.03
C THR A 115 7.41 -6.67 1.14
N HIS A 116 8.24 -5.66 0.86
CA HIS A 116 8.59 -4.62 1.83
C HIS A 116 7.89 -3.29 1.58
N SER A 117 7.47 -3.04 0.35
CA SER A 117 6.82 -1.77 0.00
C SER A 117 5.74 -1.98 -1.06
N ILE A 118 4.70 -1.18 -0.97
CA ILE A 118 3.57 -1.17 -1.90
C ILE A 118 3.18 0.27 -2.22
N MET A 119 2.80 0.51 -3.48
CA MET A 119 2.27 1.80 -3.93
C MET A 119 1.16 1.57 -4.95
N LEU A 120 0.17 2.43 -4.90
CA LEU A 120 -0.99 2.43 -5.77
C LEU A 120 -0.95 3.62 -6.73
N ALA A 121 -1.18 3.35 -8.02
CA ALA A 121 -1.35 4.38 -9.06
C ALA A 121 -2.01 3.77 -10.30
N ASP A 122 -2.62 4.58 -11.14
CA ASP A 122 -3.08 4.21 -12.48
C ASP A 122 -1.88 4.28 -13.45
N LEU A 123 -1.14 3.15 -13.59
CA LEU A 123 0.11 3.08 -14.35
C LEU A 123 -0.10 3.14 -15.86
N ASP A 124 -1.18 2.57 -16.37
CA ASP A 124 -1.48 2.51 -17.79
C ASP A 124 -2.55 3.51 -18.24
N ARG A 125 -3.03 4.34 -17.30
CA ARG A 125 -4.02 5.39 -17.50
C ARG A 125 -5.37 4.87 -18.03
N ASN A 126 -5.73 3.68 -17.59
CA ASN A 126 -7.02 3.07 -17.92
C ASN A 126 -8.15 3.49 -16.95
N GLY A 127 -7.85 4.30 -15.94
CA GLY A 127 -8.77 4.78 -14.91
C GLY A 127 -8.97 3.80 -13.76
N ASN A 128 -8.21 2.71 -13.70
CA ASN A 128 -8.22 1.80 -12.56
C ASN A 128 -6.91 1.91 -11.79
N ILE A 129 -6.97 1.69 -10.50
CA ILE A 129 -5.78 1.70 -9.64
C ILE A 129 -5.01 0.39 -9.81
N ASP A 130 -3.72 0.50 -10.13
CA ASP A 130 -2.76 -0.59 -10.25
C ASP A 130 -1.90 -0.70 -8.99
N ILE A 131 -1.13 -1.78 -8.86
CA ILE A 131 -0.30 -2.05 -7.69
C ILE A 131 1.15 -2.20 -8.13
N VAL A 132 2.08 -1.53 -7.43
CA VAL A 132 3.53 -1.77 -7.53
C VAL A 132 4.02 -2.34 -6.20
N VAL A 133 4.83 -3.40 -6.25
CA VAL A 133 5.43 -4.00 -5.05
C VAL A 133 6.95 -4.08 -5.18
N GLY A 134 7.63 -3.69 -4.09
CA GLY A 134 9.06 -3.82 -3.88
C GLY A 134 9.36 -5.05 -3.03
N ASN A 135 10.16 -5.98 -3.55
CA ASN A 135 10.49 -7.24 -2.90
C ASN A 135 11.96 -7.30 -2.49
N LYS A 136 12.25 -7.93 -1.36
CA LYS A 136 13.60 -8.26 -0.93
C LYS A 136 14.01 -9.64 -1.43
N GLY A 137 15.22 -9.75 -1.99
CA GLY A 137 15.81 -11.00 -2.49
C GLY A 137 15.12 -11.57 -3.73
N GLN A 138 14.27 -10.80 -4.38
CA GLN A 138 13.47 -11.24 -5.54
C GLN A 138 13.25 -10.08 -6.50
N ARG A 139 12.73 -10.38 -7.71
CA ARG A 139 12.26 -9.34 -8.61
C ARG A 139 11.05 -8.62 -8.05
N ASN A 140 10.95 -7.35 -8.37
CA ASN A 140 9.76 -6.54 -8.12
C ASN A 140 8.66 -6.88 -9.13
N HIS A 141 7.44 -6.56 -8.76
CA HIS A 141 6.28 -6.76 -9.64
C HIS A 141 5.42 -5.50 -9.69
N TYR A 142 4.73 -5.31 -10.81
CA TYR A 142 3.54 -4.48 -10.85
C TYR A 142 2.38 -5.30 -11.38
N TYR A 143 1.18 -4.89 -11.01
CA TYR A 143 -0.07 -5.58 -11.35
C TYR A 143 -1.01 -4.59 -11.98
N LEU A 144 -1.26 -4.74 -13.28
CA LEU A 144 -2.28 -3.95 -13.97
C LEU A 144 -3.67 -4.50 -13.64
N ASN A 145 -4.54 -3.60 -13.20
CA ASN A 145 -5.88 -3.92 -12.73
C ASN A 145 -6.92 -3.58 -13.80
N ASN A 146 -7.68 -4.57 -14.21
CA ASN A 146 -8.82 -4.37 -15.13
C ASN A 146 -10.18 -4.61 -14.44
N LYS A 147 -10.23 -4.50 -13.09
CA LYS A 147 -11.37 -4.79 -12.19
C LYS A 147 -11.79 -6.25 -12.11
N LYS A 148 -11.43 -7.09 -13.06
CA LYS A 148 -11.71 -8.54 -13.06
C LYS A 148 -10.53 -9.33 -12.51
N GLU A 149 -9.33 -8.95 -12.96
CA GLU A 149 -8.09 -9.63 -12.60
C GLU A 149 -6.94 -8.63 -12.45
N LEU A 150 -5.90 -9.07 -11.76
CA LEU A 150 -4.61 -8.39 -11.65
C LEU A 150 -3.63 -9.11 -12.55
N MET A 151 -3.21 -8.46 -13.63
CA MET A 151 -2.21 -8.98 -14.57
C MET A 151 -0.81 -8.66 -14.04
N GLN A 152 -0.09 -9.69 -13.62
CA GLN A 152 1.25 -9.55 -13.03
C GLN A 152 2.34 -9.37 -14.09
N TYR A 153 3.17 -8.38 -13.90
CA TYR A 153 4.40 -8.11 -14.64
C TYR A 153 5.60 -8.04 -13.70
N THR A 154 6.79 -8.32 -14.24
CA THR A 154 8.00 -8.40 -13.45
C THR A 154 8.99 -7.34 -13.91
N PHE A 155 9.64 -6.66 -12.97
CA PHE A 155 10.71 -5.71 -13.26
C PHE A 155 11.83 -5.80 -12.22
N GLY A 156 12.91 -5.07 -12.46
CA GLY A 156 14.04 -5.02 -11.54
C GLY A 156 14.99 -6.22 -11.64
N GLN A 157 15.97 -6.24 -10.74
CA GLN A 157 16.98 -7.28 -10.67
C GLN A 157 16.45 -8.56 -10.05
N LYS A 158 16.99 -9.72 -10.46
CA LYS A 158 16.52 -11.03 -10.00
C LYS A 158 16.66 -11.22 -8.49
N ASP A 159 17.74 -10.71 -7.92
CA ASP A 159 18.09 -10.85 -6.50
C ASP A 159 18.15 -9.46 -5.85
N GLY A 160 17.28 -8.53 -6.26
CA GLY A 160 17.23 -7.16 -5.76
C GLY A 160 16.71 -7.10 -4.33
N ASP A 161 17.28 -6.23 -3.52
CA ASP A 161 16.79 -5.94 -2.17
C ASP A 161 16.08 -4.59 -2.17
N THR A 162 14.82 -4.57 -2.65
CA THR A 162 14.00 -3.36 -2.67
C THR A 162 13.23 -3.21 -1.37
N TYR A 163 13.46 -2.09 -0.68
CA TYR A 163 12.81 -1.75 0.58
C TYR A 163 11.77 -0.64 0.45
N GLY A 164 11.82 0.13 -0.63
CA GLY A 164 10.87 1.19 -0.89
C GLY A 164 10.58 1.34 -2.37
N VAL A 165 9.35 1.62 -2.71
CA VAL A 165 8.93 2.05 -4.04
C VAL A 165 8.19 3.36 -3.94
N THR A 166 8.30 4.20 -4.97
CA THR A 166 7.46 5.37 -5.13
C THR A 166 7.14 5.58 -6.61
N ILE A 167 6.10 6.31 -6.88
CA ILE A 167 5.54 6.49 -8.23
C ILE A 167 5.34 7.98 -8.49
N GLY A 168 5.66 8.42 -9.70
CA GLY A 168 5.43 9.79 -10.16
C GLY A 168 5.88 9.98 -11.60
N ASP A 169 5.34 10.96 -12.28
CA ASP A 169 5.78 11.37 -13.63
C ASP A 169 7.08 12.17 -13.48
N LEU A 170 8.22 11.56 -13.83
CA LEU A 170 9.55 12.15 -13.64
C LEU A 170 10.11 12.79 -14.92
N ASP A 171 9.60 12.41 -16.09
CA ASP A 171 10.07 12.96 -17.37
C ASP A 171 9.03 13.84 -18.09
N GLY A 172 7.84 14.00 -17.50
CA GLY A 172 6.81 14.93 -17.98
C GLY A 172 5.97 14.35 -19.13
N ASP A 173 5.96 13.03 -19.30
CA ASP A 173 5.22 12.38 -20.38
C ASP A 173 3.79 11.94 -19.95
N VAL A 174 3.40 12.30 -18.73
CA VAL A 174 2.13 12.04 -18.03
C VAL A 174 1.90 10.59 -17.59
N TYR A 175 2.78 9.66 -17.92
CA TYR A 175 2.73 8.29 -17.42
C TYR A 175 3.52 8.18 -16.11
N PRO A 176 2.98 7.51 -15.09
CA PRO A 176 3.69 7.37 -13.82
C PRO A 176 4.90 6.44 -13.97
N ASP A 177 6.08 6.92 -13.55
CA ASP A 177 7.33 6.18 -13.48
C ASP A 177 7.46 5.50 -12.12
N ILE A 178 8.26 4.45 -12.04
CA ILE A 178 8.54 3.73 -10.79
C ILE A 178 9.96 4.03 -10.35
N VAL A 179 10.14 4.38 -9.07
CA VAL A 179 11.47 4.51 -8.45
C VAL A 179 11.59 3.48 -7.34
N THR A 180 12.74 2.80 -7.30
CA THR A 180 13.04 1.82 -6.26
C THR A 180 14.19 2.28 -5.37
N ALA A 181 14.00 2.15 -4.04
CA ALA A 181 15.06 2.29 -3.05
C ALA A 181 15.60 0.89 -2.70
N ASN A 182 16.86 0.63 -3.05
CA ASN A 182 17.48 -0.68 -2.93
C ASN A 182 18.59 -0.67 -1.88
N SER A 183 18.66 -1.73 -1.06
CA SER A 183 19.77 -1.96 -0.15
C SER A 183 20.88 -2.74 -0.86
N GLY A 184 22.13 -2.29 -0.69
CA GLY A 184 23.29 -2.97 -1.28
C GLY A 184 23.44 -2.83 -2.81
N GLY A 185 22.65 -1.96 -3.44
CA GLY A 185 22.66 -1.70 -4.88
C GLY A 185 22.27 -0.26 -5.22
N TRP A 186 22.21 0.05 -6.52
CA TRP A 186 21.74 1.35 -6.98
C TRP A 186 20.25 1.50 -6.79
N ASN A 187 19.80 2.69 -6.39
CA ASN A 187 18.40 3.10 -6.56
C ASN A 187 18.15 3.30 -8.05
N ILE A 188 16.97 2.90 -8.54
CA ILE A 188 16.70 2.83 -9.98
C ILE A 188 15.40 3.53 -10.30
N ILE A 189 15.39 4.28 -11.39
CA ILE A 189 14.19 4.83 -12.02
C ILE A 189 13.84 3.94 -13.22
N TYR A 190 12.58 3.51 -13.27
CA TYR A 190 11.98 2.80 -14.40
C TYR A 190 10.99 3.72 -15.07
N TYR A 191 11.39 4.30 -16.20
CA TYR A 191 10.52 5.17 -16.98
C TYR A 191 9.43 4.35 -17.68
N ASN A 192 8.19 4.73 -17.44
CA ASN A 192 7.02 4.14 -18.08
C ASN A 192 6.86 4.77 -19.47
N ARG A 193 7.30 4.07 -20.50
CA ARG A 193 7.26 4.58 -21.88
C ARG A 193 6.32 3.73 -22.71
N THR A 194 5.33 4.36 -23.32
CA THR A 194 4.60 3.73 -24.41
C THR A 194 5.59 3.34 -25.50
N LEU A 195 5.66 2.05 -25.82
CA LEU A 195 6.37 1.59 -27.00
C LEU A 195 5.74 2.26 -28.23
N LYS A 196 6.51 3.14 -28.88
CA LYS A 196 6.12 3.77 -30.15
C LYS A 196 6.11 2.72 -31.26
#